data_8d63f02b3a0794625c75f8af7772b1c0
#
_entry.id   8d63f02b3a0794625c75f8af7772b1c0
#
_cell.length_a   1.000
_cell.length_b   1.000
_cell.length_c   1.000
_cell.angle_alpha   90.00
_cell.angle_beta   90.00
_cell.angle_gamma   90.00
#
_symmetry.space_group_name_H-M   'P 1'
#
loop_
_entity.id
_entity.type
_entity.pdbx_description
1 polymer ?
#
loop_
_entity_poly.entity_id
_entity_poly.type
_entity_poly.pdbx_seq_one_letter_code
_entity_poly.pdbx_strand_id
1 'polypeptide(L)'
;MLLKKNIGFWGAIFVCLLCFTACEKRADNPNRHLSLEYYQTLSDDIYALNSHRIRACIDSLIRLDQDSMTPDYRTRGYYNERNPFLWITRHGVDERVDTLLAYLRTVSDMGFSQKKFRVKQIEDDLIRIRQLKVDSKDDNRINDVMARLEYNLTKAYLRYTSGQRFGFVNPSYVFNQLDKIDGTDRFRTLYGDKSEASNREFYDSILHKVTVDSVKEVLREIQPTNPFYKDLMSRLQKPNITAEQRRLLLVNMERSRWRLSDYPYLHTKYVIVNIPALSLFAVDGDKVQQMKVVVGALKTKTPLLHSNFTRMDINPQWLIPMSILKSSVARFAGNTSYFNRHHYFIRNRSTGKVVPTNQVTSAMILSGNYVVVQEGGPYNSLGRIIFRFNNDYSIYLHDTNSRGVFRKEDRCLSHGCVRVENPFDLAVFMLDNNKSVIGRIKYSMTVDSVTGPDKNKLIHSMKVMQDIPVFIVYYTLYPNRQGELEQYQDVYGYDQIIYKHLKNYMF
;
A
#
# COMPACT_ATOMS: atom_id res chain seq x y z
N MET A 1 -41.29 -52.08 8.86
CA MET A 1 -41.11 -52.94 10.06
C MET A 1 -39.92 -52.37 10.85
N LEU A 2 -40.25 -51.80 12.02
CA LEU A 2 -39.45 -51.56 13.22
C LEU A 2 -38.08 -50.87 13.05
N LEU A 3 -38.00 -49.55 13.38
CA LEU A 3 -37.73 -48.99 14.70
C LEU A 3 -36.51 -49.60 15.43
N LYS A 4 -35.44 -48.84 15.57
CA LYS A 4 -34.89 -48.52 16.89
C LYS A 4 -33.95 -47.33 16.88
N LYS A 5 -34.36 -46.37 17.70
CA LYS A 5 -33.61 -45.29 18.32
C LYS A 5 -32.26 -45.79 18.87
N ASN A 6 -31.23 -44.98 18.71
CA ASN A 6 -30.30 -44.84 19.83
C ASN A 6 -29.90 -43.39 19.98
N ILE A 7 -30.27 -42.89 21.13
CA ILE A 7 -29.87 -41.68 21.81
C ILE A 7 -28.43 -41.90 22.28
N GLY A 8 -27.55 -41.01 21.95
CA GLY A 8 -26.17 -41.12 22.41
C GLY A 8 -25.47 -39.73 22.47
N PHE A 9 -25.57 -39.17 23.65
CA PHE A 9 -24.56 -38.30 24.28
C PHE A 9 -24.16 -37.00 23.58
N TRP A 10 -24.88 -35.95 23.92
CA TRP A 10 -24.36 -34.58 23.89
C TRP A 10 -23.39 -34.41 25.07
N GLY A 11 -22.11 -34.64 24.81
CA GLY A 11 -21.02 -34.19 25.65
C GLY A 11 -20.78 -32.71 25.40
N ALA A 12 -21.39 -31.87 26.22
CA ALA A 12 -21.03 -30.47 26.30
C ALA A 12 -19.58 -30.39 26.83
N ILE A 13 -18.63 -30.22 25.90
CA ILE A 13 -17.29 -29.75 26.25
C ILE A 13 -17.43 -28.25 26.52
N PHE A 14 -17.66 -27.93 27.77
CA PHE A 14 -17.44 -26.63 28.35
C PHE A 14 -15.94 -26.39 28.31
N VAL A 15 -15.44 -25.84 27.21
CA VAL A 15 -14.11 -25.25 27.20
C VAL A 15 -14.20 -24.01 28.06
N CYS A 16 -13.83 -24.16 29.34
CA CYS A 16 -13.46 -23.04 30.19
C CYS A 16 -12.30 -22.32 29.51
N LEU A 17 -12.61 -21.29 28.72
CA LEU A 17 -11.69 -20.21 28.46
C LEU A 17 -11.41 -19.56 29.82
N LEU A 18 -10.42 -20.08 30.52
CA LEU A 18 -9.70 -19.33 31.53
C LEU A 18 -9.02 -18.20 30.81
N CYS A 19 -9.75 -17.10 30.59
CA CYS A 19 -9.16 -15.82 30.47
C CYS A 19 -8.31 -15.61 31.72
N PHE A 20 -7.04 -15.92 31.65
CA PHE A 20 -6.05 -15.32 32.51
C PHE A 20 -6.05 -13.81 32.21
N THR A 21 -7.06 -13.12 32.73
CA THR A 21 -6.87 -11.75 33.12
C THR A 21 -5.78 -11.82 34.19
N ALA A 22 -4.55 -11.66 33.79
CA ALA A 22 -3.52 -11.17 34.68
C ALA A 22 -4.00 -9.76 35.09
N CYS A 23 -4.93 -9.74 36.05
CA CYS A 23 -5.08 -8.61 36.92
C CYS A 23 -3.77 -8.53 37.67
N GLU A 24 -2.75 -7.86 37.08
CA GLU A 24 -1.80 -7.18 37.90
C GLU A 24 -2.66 -6.42 38.92
N LYS A 25 -2.59 -6.82 40.17
CA LYS A 25 -3.15 -6.03 41.27
C LYS A 25 -2.41 -4.68 41.19
N ARG A 26 -2.95 -3.75 40.40
CA ARG A 26 -2.56 -2.35 40.48
C ARG A 26 -2.70 -2.04 41.97
N ALA A 27 -1.59 -1.63 42.58
CA ALA A 27 -1.62 -1.17 43.94
C ALA A 27 -2.79 -0.17 44.03
N ASP A 28 -3.81 -0.56 44.76
CA ASP A 28 -5.02 0.25 44.84
C ASP A 28 -4.60 1.59 45.44
N ASN A 29 -4.50 2.60 44.61
CA ASN A 29 -4.28 3.97 45.10
C ASN A 29 -5.61 4.41 45.72
N PRO A 30 -5.71 4.49 47.05
CA PRO A 30 -6.93 4.87 47.73
C PRO A 30 -7.44 6.25 47.31
N ASN A 31 -6.54 7.04 46.69
CA ASN A 31 -6.82 8.39 46.24
C ASN A 31 -7.14 8.47 44.75
N ARG A 32 -7.32 7.34 44.07
CA ARG A 32 -7.61 7.29 42.63
C ARG A 32 -8.82 8.10 42.20
N HIS A 33 -9.79 8.26 43.08
CA HIS A 33 -11.04 8.97 42.83
C HIS A 33 -11.09 10.39 43.40
N LEU A 34 -10.03 10.81 44.10
CA LEU A 34 -9.97 12.17 44.60
C LEU A 34 -9.59 13.13 43.49
N SER A 35 -10.35 14.20 43.34
CA SER A 35 -10.03 15.24 42.38
C SER A 35 -8.80 16.03 42.82
N LEU A 36 -8.01 16.53 41.85
CA LEU A 36 -6.91 17.43 42.17
C LEU A 36 -7.40 18.70 42.89
N GLU A 37 -8.63 19.11 42.65
CA GLU A 37 -9.32 20.20 43.34
C GLU A 37 -9.48 19.91 44.85
N TYR A 38 -9.75 18.68 45.24
CA TYR A 38 -9.79 18.28 46.64
C TYR A 38 -8.45 18.45 47.35
N TYR A 39 -7.37 18.10 46.63
CA TYR A 39 -6.01 18.29 47.17
C TYR A 39 -5.63 19.77 47.29
N GLN A 40 -6.12 20.62 46.41
CA GLN A 40 -5.94 22.07 46.52
C GLN A 40 -6.54 22.65 47.78
N THR A 41 -7.62 22.03 48.31
CA THR A 41 -8.22 22.47 49.60
C THR A 41 -7.53 21.95 50.81
N LEU A 42 -6.67 20.94 50.68
CA LEU A 42 -6.01 20.27 51.80
C LEU A 42 -4.62 20.79 52.13
N SER A 43 -3.91 21.40 51.20
CA SER A 43 -2.56 21.88 51.41
C SER A 43 -1.97 22.68 50.25
N ASP A 44 -0.92 23.38 50.55
CA ASP A 44 0.14 24.00 49.78
C ASP A 44 -0.03 24.17 48.25
N ASP A 45 0.54 25.26 47.73
CA ASP A 45 0.69 25.60 46.31
C ASP A 45 1.26 24.50 45.39
N ILE A 46 1.79 23.42 45.98
CA ILE A 46 2.40 22.29 45.26
C ILE A 46 1.37 21.56 44.37
N TYR A 47 0.13 21.44 44.82
CA TYR A 47 -0.94 20.75 44.06
C TYR A 47 -1.85 21.70 43.29
N ALA A 48 -1.54 23.00 43.29
CA ALA A 48 -2.38 24.00 42.62
C ALA A 48 -2.23 23.90 41.11
N LEU A 49 -3.32 23.52 40.43
CA LEU A 49 -3.40 23.53 38.97
C LEU A 49 -3.60 24.93 38.43
N ASN A 50 -2.76 25.32 37.50
CA ASN A 50 -2.85 26.59 36.82
C ASN A 50 -2.76 26.41 35.31
N SER A 51 -3.87 26.63 34.62
CA SER A 51 -3.96 26.43 33.17
C SER A 51 -3.00 27.31 32.37
N HIS A 52 -2.70 28.52 32.85
CA HIS A 52 -1.72 29.41 32.20
C HIS A 52 -0.29 28.87 32.33
N ARG A 53 0.07 28.31 33.49
CA ARG A 53 1.38 27.65 33.69
C ARG A 53 1.48 26.39 32.83
N ILE A 54 0.44 25.53 32.80
CA ILE A 54 0.40 24.36 31.94
C ILE A 54 0.62 24.75 30.49
N ARG A 55 -0.07 25.79 30.00
CA ARG A 55 0.12 26.25 28.62
C ARG A 55 1.53 26.79 28.36
N ALA A 56 2.09 27.56 29.29
CA ALA A 56 3.47 28.04 29.16
C ALA A 56 4.48 26.89 29.09
N CYS A 57 4.27 25.80 29.86
CA CYS A 57 5.08 24.60 29.80
C CYS A 57 4.91 23.88 28.44
N ILE A 58 3.68 23.76 27.91
CA ILE A 58 3.43 23.21 26.57
C ILE A 58 4.13 24.04 25.50
N ASP A 59 4.07 25.37 25.58
CA ASP A 59 4.79 26.26 24.64
C ASP A 59 6.31 26.01 24.67
N SER A 60 6.85 25.70 25.83
CA SER A 60 8.27 25.34 25.96
C SER A 60 8.56 23.97 25.35
N LEU A 61 7.69 22.96 25.55
CA LEU A 61 7.80 21.66 24.93
C LEU A 61 7.73 21.76 23.39
N ILE A 62 6.85 22.58 22.84
CA ILE A 62 6.73 22.86 21.40
C ILE A 62 8.04 23.42 20.84
N ARG A 63 8.67 24.39 21.54
CA ARG A 63 9.92 25.00 21.08
C ARG A 63 11.10 24.01 21.07
N LEU A 64 11.09 23.05 22.00
CA LEU A 64 12.14 22.02 22.11
C LEU A 64 11.87 20.81 21.21
N ASP A 65 10.67 20.65 20.69
CA ASP A 65 10.28 19.50 19.88
C ASP A 65 10.78 19.62 18.44
N GLN A 66 11.86 18.89 18.13
CA GLN A 66 12.47 18.83 16.80
C GLN A 66 11.94 17.68 15.92
N ASP A 67 11.01 16.88 16.42
CA ASP A 67 10.43 15.80 15.63
C ASP A 67 9.67 16.38 14.42
N SER A 68 9.83 15.75 13.24
CA SER A 68 9.40 16.31 11.95
C SER A 68 8.41 15.44 11.18
N MET A 69 7.76 14.47 11.84
CA MET A 69 6.69 13.68 11.24
C MET A 69 5.40 14.50 11.14
N THR A 70 4.57 14.21 10.18
CA THR A 70 3.28 14.92 10.01
C THR A 70 2.44 14.99 11.29
N PRO A 71 2.28 13.90 12.09
CA PRO A 71 1.55 13.98 13.36
C PRO A 71 2.17 14.97 14.36
N ASP A 72 3.49 15.18 14.33
CA ASP A 72 4.17 16.10 15.24
C ASP A 72 3.85 17.56 14.91
N TYR A 73 3.83 17.89 13.62
CA TYR A 73 3.38 19.20 13.16
C TYR A 73 1.93 19.46 13.54
N ARG A 74 1.06 18.45 13.46
CA ARG A 74 -0.35 18.56 13.88
C ARG A 74 -0.49 18.74 15.37
N THR A 75 0.31 18.03 16.17
CA THR A 75 0.36 18.21 17.63
C THR A 75 0.74 19.64 17.98
N ARG A 76 1.85 20.13 17.42
CA ARG A 76 2.30 21.52 17.66
C ARG A 76 1.25 22.54 17.20
N GLY A 77 0.65 22.35 16.02
CA GLY A 77 -0.40 23.21 15.49
C GLY A 77 -1.59 23.34 16.43
N TYR A 78 -2.09 22.20 16.93
CA TYR A 78 -3.22 22.14 17.86
C TYR A 78 -3.01 23.03 19.08
N TYR A 79 -1.85 22.93 19.74
CA TYR A 79 -1.56 23.72 20.95
C TYR A 79 -1.16 25.18 20.64
N ASN A 80 -0.53 25.46 19.51
CA ASN A 80 -0.24 26.82 19.07
C ASN A 80 -1.55 27.64 18.79
N GLU A 81 -2.58 26.97 18.31
CA GLU A 81 -3.91 27.54 18.10
C GLU A 81 -4.69 27.73 19.41
N ARG A 82 -4.10 27.43 20.57
CA ARG A 82 -4.73 27.55 21.90
C ARG A 82 -5.99 26.70 22.08
N ASN A 83 -6.10 25.59 21.36
CA ASN A 83 -7.19 24.63 21.51
C ASN A 83 -7.27 24.06 22.94
N PRO A 84 -8.43 23.56 23.40
CA PRO A 84 -8.62 22.97 24.74
C PRO A 84 -7.66 21.81 25.02
N PHE A 85 -7.40 21.56 26.31
CA PHE A 85 -6.73 20.32 26.72
C PHE A 85 -7.61 19.11 26.39
N LEU A 86 -6.99 18.01 26.00
CA LEU A 86 -7.65 16.81 25.53
C LEU A 86 -7.69 15.70 26.59
N TRP A 87 -6.61 15.52 27.32
CA TRP A 87 -6.37 14.37 28.20
C TRP A 87 -6.43 14.74 29.67
N ILE A 88 -6.11 15.96 30.00
CA ILE A 88 -6.06 16.46 31.39
C ILE A 88 -7.28 17.29 31.71
N THR A 89 -7.77 17.12 32.92
CA THR A 89 -8.87 17.90 33.52
C THR A 89 -8.45 18.40 34.89
N ARG A 90 -9.31 19.20 35.53
CA ARG A 90 -9.14 19.55 36.94
C ARG A 90 -9.20 18.36 37.89
N HIS A 91 -9.71 17.21 37.42
CA HIS A 91 -9.78 15.97 38.17
C HIS A 91 -8.60 15.02 37.87
N GLY A 92 -7.61 15.46 37.10
CA GLY A 92 -6.47 14.65 36.66
C GLY A 92 -6.69 14.05 35.28
N VAL A 93 -6.29 12.80 35.10
CA VAL A 93 -6.41 12.02 33.87
C VAL A 93 -7.34 10.84 34.08
N ASP A 94 -8.12 10.50 33.10
CA ASP A 94 -9.10 9.41 33.12
C ASP A 94 -8.60 8.13 32.43
N GLU A 95 -9.47 7.13 32.31
CA GLU A 95 -9.18 5.79 31.74
C GLU A 95 -8.92 5.79 30.23
N ARG A 96 -9.24 6.86 29.48
CA ARG A 96 -8.86 7.00 28.06
C ARG A 96 -7.37 6.90 27.88
N VAL A 97 -6.61 7.43 28.84
CA VAL A 97 -5.14 7.40 28.87
C VAL A 97 -4.63 5.95 29.03
N ASP A 98 -5.23 5.17 29.92
CA ASP A 98 -4.88 3.75 30.10
C ASP A 98 -5.19 2.95 28.85
N THR A 99 -6.31 3.24 28.22
CA THR A 99 -6.72 2.62 26.95
C THR A 99 -5.68 2.89 25.85
N LEU A 100 -5.28 4.15 25.67
CA LEU A 100 -4.25 4.51 24.70
C LEU A 100 -2.92 3.82 25.03
N LEU A 101 -2.50 3.88 26.31
CA LEU A 101 -1.22 3.32 26.75
C LEU A 101 -1.12 1.82 26.51
N ALA A 102 -2.23 1.07 26.68
CA ALA A 102 -2.30 -0.35 26.35
C ALA A 102 -1.92 -0.62 24.88
N TYR A 103 -2.42 0.18 23.94
CA TYR A 103 -2.04 0.08 22.52
C TYR A 103 -0.60 0.55 22.26
N LEU A 104 -0.17 1.61 22.91
CA LEU A 104 1.20 2.12 22.71
C LEU A 104 2.27 1.13 23.18
N ARG A 105 1.99 0.31 24.20
CA ARG A 105 2.91 -0.75 24.64
C ARG A 105 3.13 -1.82 23.59
N THR A 106 2.13 -2.08 22.73
CA THR A 106 2.24 -3.09 21.66
C THR A 106 3.03 -2.62 20.43
N VAL A 107 3.50 -1.37 20.38
CA VAL A 107 4.29 -0.90 19.23
C VAL A 107 5.60 -1.67 19.04
N SER A 108 6.15 -2.23 20.13
CA SER A 108 7.32 -3.12 20.07
C SER A 108 7.04 -4.40 19.27
N ASP A 109 5.82 -4.93 19.36
CA ASP A 109 5.41 -6.15 18.65
C ASP A 109 5.37 -5.90 17.13
N MET A 110 5.15 -4.65 16.74
CA MET A 110 5.18 -4.18 15.35
C MET A 110 6.59 -3.77 14.89
N GLY A 111 7.61 -3.93 15.72
CA GLY A 111 8.99 -3.58 15.44
C GLY A 111 9.38 -2.14 15.67
N PHE A 112 8.52 -1.35 16.32
CA PHE A 112 8.80 0.06 16.62
C PHE A 112 9.30 0.27 18.04
N SER A 113 9.97 1.41 18.26
CA SER A 113 10.49 1.78 19.59
C SER A 113 9.42 2.47 20.42
N GLN A 114 9.13 1.92 21.60
CA GLN A 114 8.24 2.57 22.58
C GLN A 114 8.71 4.00 22.93
N LYS A 115 10.02 4.27 22.86
CA LYS A 115 10.59 5.61 23.08
C LYS A 115 10.04 6.64 22.08
N LYS A 116 9.85 6.25 20.81
CA LYS A 116 9.29 7.13 19.76
C LYS A 116 7.82 7.48 20.01
N PHE A 117 7.12 6.65 20.77
CA PHE A 117 5.75 6.89 21.22
C PHE A 117 5.67 7.39 22.67
N ARG A 118 6.83 7.79 23.26
CA ARG A 118 6.90 8.37 24.60
C ARG A 118 6.34 7.50 25.72
N VAL A 119 6.24 6.17 25.53
CA VAL A 119 5.55 5.25 26.44
C VAL A 119 6.05 5.39 27.87
N LYS A 120 7.36 5.21 28.09
CA LYS A 120 7.95 5.32 29.44
C LYS A 120 7.72 6.68 30.07
N GLN A 121 7.81 7.75 29.31
CA GLN A 121 7.64 9.11 29.80
C GLN A 121 6.18 9.37 30.25
N ILE A 122 5.23 8.86 29.49
CA ILE A 122 3.80 8.90 29.84
C ILE A 122 3.56 8.08 31.11
N GLU A 123 4.11 6.86 31.21
CA GLU A 123 3.97 5.99 32.38
C GLU A 123 4.54 6.64 33.65
N ASP A 124 5.74 7.18 33.56
CA ASP A 124 6.40 7.83 34.70
C ASP A 124 5.59 9.06 35.18
N ASP A 125 5.07 9.88 34.26
CA ASP A 125 4.26 11.04 34.61
C ASP A 125 2.86 10.65 35.13
N LEU A 126 2.25 9.58 34.62
CA LEU A 126 1.01 9.02 35.18
C LEU A 126 1.21 8.55 36.63
N ILE A 127 2.32 7.88 36.92
CA ILE A 127 2.64 7.44 38.29
C ILE A 127 2.78 8.66 39.18
N ARG A 128 3.47 9.72 38.74
CA ARG A 128 3.63 10.97 39.51
C ARG A 128 2.31 11.59 39.87
N ILE A 129 1.38 11.73 38.91
CA ILE A 129 0.07 12.33 39.15
C ILE A 129 -0.80 11.44 40.03
N ARG A 130 -0.87 10.13 39.72
CA ARG A 130 -1.76 9.21 40.44
C ARG A 130 -1.30 8.92 41.86
N GLN A 131 -0.02 9.04 42.14
CA GLN A 131 0.57 8.84 43.49
C GLN A 131 0.93 10.15 44.17
N LEU A 132 0.61 11.32 43.53
CA LEU A 132 0.92 12.64 44.03
C LEU A 132 2.42 12.82 44.37
N LYS A 133 3.29 12.16 43.61
CA LYS A 133 4.77 12.28 43.72
C LYS A 133 5.28 13.49 42.93
N VAL A 134 4.73 14.66 43.25
CA VAL A 134 5.13 15.96 42.72
C VAL A 134 5.74 16.80 43.79
N ASP A 135 6.62 17.72 43.45
CA ASP A 135 7.31 18.62 44.37
C ASP A 135 7.51 20.02 43.73
N SER A 136 8.24 20.88 44.39
CA SER A 136 8.52 22.24 43.92
C SER A 136 9.70 22.35 42.94
N LYS A 137 10.39 21.22 42.64
CA LYS A 137 11.55 21.21 41.74
C LYS A 137 11.09 21.35 40.29
N ASP A 138 11.95 21.96 39.49
CA ASP A 138 11.72 22.03 38.05
C ASP A 138 11.53 20.64 37.47
N ASP A 139 10.65 20.53 36.45
CA ASP A 139 10.24 19.31 35.79
C ASP A 139 9.40 18.34 36.64
N ASN A 140 9.24 18.51 37.94
CA ASN A 140 8.41 17.70 38.80
C ASN A 140 7.27 18.48 39.48
N ARG A 141 7.05 19.75 39.13
CA ARG A 141 5.88 20.49 39.55
C ARG A 141 4.65 19.93 38.88
N ILE A 142 3.54 19.97 39.58
CA ILE A 142 2.25 19.39 39.04
C ILE A 142 1.91 19.96 37.67
N ASN A 143 2.09 21.25 37.42
CA ASN A 143 1.80 21.89 36.15
C ASN A 143 2.75 21.44 35.03
N ASP A 144 4.03 21.16 35.32
CA ASP A 144 4.99 20.67 34.34
C ASP A 144 4.68 19.21 33.96
N VAL A 145 4.33 18.37 34.94
CA VAL A 145 3.94 16.98 34.72
C VAL A 145 2.65 16.88 33.92
N MET A 146 1.65 17.70 34.26
CA MET A 146 0.39 17.75 33.52
C MET A 146 0.58 18.22 32.08
N ALA A 147 1.44 19.23 31.85
CA ALA A 147 1.78 19.72 30.52
C ALA A 147 2.46 18.64 29.66
N ARG A 148 3.41 17.87 30.24
CA ARG A 148 4.09 16.78 29.55
C ARG A 148 3.11 15.65 29.22
N LEU A 149 2.23 15.28 30.14
CA LEU A 149 1.19 14.27 29.89
C LEU A 149 0.30 14.68 28.71
N GLU A 150 -0.26 15.88 28.77
CA GLU A 150 -1.14 16.43 27.74
C GLU A 150 -0.47 16.39 26.35
N TYR A 151 0.75 16.93 26.26
CA TYR A 151 1.50 17.04 25.02
C TYR A 151 1.92 15.67 24.46
N ASN A 152 2.51 14.81 25.31
CA ASN A 152 3.03 13.50 24.90
C ASN A 152 1.89 12.53 24.55
N LEU A 153 0.77 12.55 25.26
CA LEU A 153 -0.39 11.73 24.92
C LEU A 153 -0.97 12.11 23.57
N THR A 154 -1.15 13.40 23.28
CA THR A 154 -1.61 13.87 21.98
C THR A 154 -0.65 13.46 20.86
N LYS A 155 0.63 13.66 21.06
CA LYS A 155 1.67 13.30 20.09
C LYS A 155 1.70 11.80 19.81
N ALA A 156 1.69 10.99 20.85
CA ALA A 156 1.68 9.53 20.73
C ALA A 156 0.39 9.02 20.07
N TYR A 157 -0.77 9.60 20.44
CA TYR A 157 -2.07 9.25 19.88
C TYR A 157 -2.12 9.55 18.38
N LEU A 158 -1.71 10.73 17.94
CA LEU A 158 -1.70 11.10 16.53
C LEU A 158 -0.69 10.27 15.71
N ARG A 159 0.48 9.97 16.25
CA ARG A 159 1.46 9.08 15.61
C ARG A 159 0.90 7.67 15.44
N TYR A 160 0.31 7.13 16.49
CA TYR A 160 -0.23 5.78 16.49
C TYR A 160 -1.42 5.66 15.53
N THR A 161 -2.40 6.57 15.66
CA THR A 161 -3.63 6.51 14.88
C THR A 161 -3.37 6.70 13.38
N SER A 162 -2.56 7.68 13.00
CA SER A 162 -2.23 7.88 11.59
C SER A 162 -1.40 6.74 11.01
N GLY A 163 -0.42 6.24 11.76
CA GLY A 163 0.44 5.14 11.31
C GLY A 163 -0.31 3.82 11.16
N GLN A 164 -1.19 3.48 12.09
CA GLN A 164 -1.97 2.24 12.00
C GLN A 164 -3.05 2.30 10.92
N ARG A 165 -3.65 3.49 10.72
CA ARG A 165 -4.69 3.61 9.71
C ARG A 165 -4.16 3.69 8.28
N PHE A 166 -3.08 4.43 8.04
CA PHE A 166 -2.63 4.77 6.67
C PHE A 166 -1.24 4.20 6.32
N GLY A 167 -0.55 3.61 7.30
CA GLY A 167 0.86 3.31 7.22
C GLY A 167 1.72 4.45 7.78
N PHE A 168 2.92 4.09 8.22
CA PHE A 168 3.93 5.03 8.73
C PHE A 168 4.72 5.70 7.60
N VAL A 169 4.53 5.21 6.37
CA VAL A 169 5.12 5.73 5.13
C VAL A 169 3.99 5.98 4.12
N ASN A 170 3.86 7.20 3.65
CA ASN A 170 2.93 7.53 2.58
C ASN A 170 3.51 7.11 1.23
N PRO A 171 2.99 6.05 0.57
CA PRO A 171 3.56 5.51 -0.66
C PRO A 171 3.48 6.50 -1.83
N SER A 172 2.39 7.25 -1.95
CA SER A 172 2.22 8.24 -3.02
C SER A 172 3.27 9.34 -2.93
N TYR A 173 3.54 9.85 -1.71
CA TYR A 173 4.56 10.87 -1.50
C TYR A 173 5.96 10.35 -1.78
N VAL A 174 6.28 9.15 -1.28
CA VAL A 174 7.64 8.60 -1.35
C VAL A 174 7.98 8.12 -2.76
N PHE A 175 7.08 7.36 -3.41
CA PHE A 175 7.41 6.76 -4.70
C PHE A 175 7.27 7.73 -5.87
N ASN A 176 6.31 8.65 -5.82
CA ASN A 176 6.06 9.59 -6.91
C ASN A 176 7.07 10.75 -6.99
N GLN A 177 8.13 10.71 -6.16
CA GLN A 177 9.27 11.64 -6.20
C GLN A 177 10.59 10.96 -6.56
N LEU A 178 10.57 9.68 -6.97
CA LEU A 178 11.80 8.93 -7.25
C LEU A 178 12.33 9.15 -8.66
N ASP A 179 11.48 9.12 -9.66
CA ASP A 179 11.88 9.11 -11.07
C ASP A 179 11.56 10.47 -11.70
N LYS A 180 12.52 11.40 -11.67
CA LYS A 180 12.40 12.69 -12.36
C LYS A 180 12.36 12.48 -13.87
N ILE A 181 11.47 13.18 -14.57
CA ILE A 181 11.39 13.16 -16.03
C ILE A 181 12.45 14.11 -16.58
N ASP A 182 13.35 13.58 -17.40
CA ASP A 182 14.47 14.33 -17.98
C ASP A 182 14.00 15.67 -18.62
N GLY A 183 14.70 16.74 -18.29
CA GLY A 183 14.40 18.07 -18.81
C GLY A 183 13.15 18.75 -18.23
N THR A 184 12.59 18.22 -17.12
CA THR A 184 11.42 18.79 -16.45
C THR A 184 11.55 18.75 -14.94
N ASP A 185 10.70 19.50 -14.22
CA ASP A 185 10.55 19.38 -12.75
C ASP A 185 9.45 18.41 -12.34
N ARG A 186 8.96 17.61 -13.29
CA ARG A 186 7.92 16.60 -13.04
C ARG A 186 8.53 15.23 -12.76
N PHE A 187 7.81 14.41 -12.01
CA PHE A 187 8.15 13.03 -11.70
C PHE A 187 7.17 12.07 -12.36
N ARG A 188 7.62 10.85 -12.63
CA ARG A 188 6.74 9.77 -13.05
C ARG A 188 5.92 9.31 -11.85
N THR A 189 4.65 9.01 -12.09
CA THR A 189 3.83 8.34 -11.10
C THR A 189 4.22 6.87 -11.04
N LEU A 190 4.78 6.45 -9.92
CA LEU A 190 5.16 5.05 -9.67
C LEU A 190 4.18 4.35 -8.72
N TYR A 191 3.36 5.13 -8.02
CA TYR A 191 2.27 4.67 -7.17
C TYR A 191 1.00 5.36 -7.62
N GLY A 192 0.16 4.62 -8.34
CA GLY A 192 -1.08 5.12 -8.93
C GLY A 192 -2.33 4.71 -8.16
N ASP A 193 -2.17 3.89 -7.11
CA ASP A 193 -3.27 3.54 -6.25
C ASP A 193 -3.75 4.75 -5.44
N LYS A 194 -5.07 4.90 -5.35
CA LYS A 194 -5.67 5.86 -4.45
C LYS A 194 -5.65 5.28 -3.04
N SER A 195 -4.51 5.39 -2.37
CA SER A 195 -4.45 5.09 -0.94
C SER A 195 -5.03 6.23 -0.13
N GLU A 196 -5.79 5.91 0.90
CA GLU A 196 -6.14 6.90 1.89
C GLU A 196 -4.86 7.44 2.54
N ALA A 197 -4.79 8.74 2.73
CA ALA A 197 -3.69 9.39 3.43
C ALA A 197 -4.25 10.30 4.53
N SER A 198 -3.45 10.49 5.59
CA SER A 198 -3.82 11.39 6.66
C SER A 198 -3.88 12.84 6.13
N ASN A 199 -5.04 13.45 6.22
CA ASN A 199 -5.29 14.85 5.89
C ASN A 199 -5.67 15.66 7.15
N ARG A 200 -5.90 16.96 6.99
CA ARG A 200 -6.31 17.80 8.10
C ARG A 200 -7.60 17.31 8.76
N GLU A 201 -8.59 16.97 7.97
CA GLU A 201 -9.90 16.50 8.44
C GLU A 201 -9.80 15.25 9.29
N PHE A 202 -8.92 14.31 8.90
CA PHE A 202 -8.65 13.13 9.71
C PHE A 202 -8.11 13.50 11.09
N TYR A 203 -7.09 14.38 11.15
CA TYR A 203 -6.49 14.77 12.44
C TYR A 203 -7.50 15.54 13.31
N ASP A 204 -8.26 16.45 12.74
CA ASP A 204 -9.29 17.20 13.45
C ASP A 204 -10.38 16.25 14.00
N SER A 205 -10.81 15.28 13.20
CA SER A 205 -11.76 14.24 13.61
C SER A 205 -11.22 13.38 14.74
N ILE A 206 -9.97 12.91 14.64
CA ILE A 206 -9.33 12.06 15.66
C ILE A 206 -9.17 12.81 16.98
N LEU A 207 -8.79 14.08 16.94
CA LEU A 207 -8.70 14.92 18.14
C LEU A 207 -10.08 15.15 18.77
N HIS A 208 -11.11 15.40 17.95
CA HIS A 208 -12.48 15.50 18.44
C HIS A 208 -12.97 14.20 19.12
N LYS A 209 -12.58 13.03 18.63
CA LYS A 209 -12.92 11.75 19.26
C LYS A 209 -12.39 11.61 20.69
N VAL A 210 -11.29 12.29 21.01
CA VAL A 210 -10.81 12.35 22.41
C VAL A 210 -11.80 13.13 23.30
N THR A 211 -12.36 14.24 22.79
CA THR A 211 -13.29 15.08 23.58
C THR A 211 -14.65 14.43 23.82
N VAL A 212 -15.08 13.49 22.97
CA VAL A 212 -16.36 12.78 23.06
C VAL A 212 -16.22 11.35 23.57
N ASP A 213 -15.12 11.05 24.23
CA ASP A 213 -14.83 9.73 24.87
C ASP A 213 -14.90 8.52 23.93
N SER A 214 -14.48 8.69 22.67
CA SER A 214 -14.48 7.63 21.65
C SER A 214 -13.09 7.10 21.31
N VAL A 215 -12.14 7.25 22.22
CA VAL A 215 -10.73 6.80 21.99
C VAL A 215 -10.65 5.29 21.77
N LYS A 216 -11.39 4.51 22.55
CA LYS A 216 -11.39 3.05 22.48
C LYS A 216 -11.90 2.54 21.13
N GLU A 217 -12.98 3.11 20.64
CA GLU A 217 -13.57 2.78 19.34
C GLU A 217 -12.59 3.11 18.21
N VAL A 218 -12.01 4.29 18.22
CA VAL A 218 -11.01 4.71 17.24
C VAL A 218 -9.83 3.75 17.21
N LEU A 219 -9.23 3.46 18.37
CA LEU A 219 -8.06 2.59 18.47
C LEU A 219 -8.34 1.16 17.96
N ARG A 220 -9.59 0.69 18.08
CA ARG A 220 -10.03 -0.59 17.51
C ARG A 220 -10.19 -0.52 15.99
N GLU A 221 -10.81 0.55 15.46
CA GLU A 221 -11.16 0.70 14.06
C GLU A 221 -9.96 0.97 13.14
N ILE A 222 -8.93 1.62 13.66
CA ILE A 222 -7.73 1.95 12.87
C ILE A 222 -6.80 0.75 12.65
N GLN A 223 -7.00 -0.37 13.33
CA GLN A 223 -6.11 -1.53 13.20
C GLN A 223 -6.11 -2.06 11.76
N PRO A 224 -4.95 -2.50 11.24
CA PRO A 224 -4.87 -3.14 9.93
C PRO A 224 -5.74 -4.39 9.86
N THR A 225 -6.61 -4.45 8.86
CA THR A 225 -7.53 -5.59 8.64
C THR A 225 -6.98 -6.63 7.69
N ASN A 226 -5.94 -6.29 6.91
CA ASN A 226 -5.33 -7.17 5.92
C ASN A 226 -4.83 -8.48 6.57
N PRO A 227 -5.32 -9.66 6.14
CA PRO A 227 -4.85 -10.94 6.68
C PRO A 227 -3.35 -11.15 6.55
N PHE A 228 -2.76 -10.66 5.47
CA PHE A 228 -1.32 -10.77 5.24
C PHE A 228 -0.51 -9.97 6.27
N TYR A 229 -1.00 -8.80 6.70
CA TYR A 229 -0.39 -8.04 7.79
C TYR A 229 -0.29 -8.86 9.08
N LYS A 230 -1.37 -9.57 9.43
CA LYS A 230 -1.42 -10.39 10.64
C LYS A 230 -0.45 -11.56 10.60
N ASP A 231 -0.32 -12.23 9.44
CA ASP A 231 0.66 -13.30 9.25
C ASP A 231 2.10 -12.78 9.39
N LEU A 232 2.44 -11.68 8.73
CA LEU A 232 3.76 -11.07 8.84
C LEU A 232 4.09 -10.63 10.28
N MET A 233 3.11 -10.06 10.99
CA MET A 233 3.29 -9.66 12.39
C MET A 233 3.58 -10.86 13.29
N SER A 234 2.85 -11.97 13.12
CA SER A 234 3.10 -13.20 13.87
C SER A 234 4.51 -13.76 13.64
N ARG A 235 5.04 -13.63 12.43
CA ARG A 235 6.40 -14.04 12.09
C ARG A 235 7.46 -13.11 12.68
N LEU A 236 7.15 -11.80 12.78
CA LEU A 236 8.04 -10.82 13.39
C LEU A 236 8.28 -11.08 14.88
N GLN A 237 7.32 -11.71 15.56
CA GLN A 237 7.39 -12.06 16.99
C GLN A 237 8.10 -13.38 17.25
N LYS A 238 8.48 -14.14 16.21
CA LYS A 238 9.21 -15.40 16.40
C LYS A 238 10.60 -15.15 16.98
N PRO A 239 11.07 -16.00 17.90
CA PRO A 239 12.45 -15.90 18.40
C PRO A 239 13.45 -16.18 17.25
N ASN A 240 14.64 -15.63 17.36
CA ASN A 240 15.79 -15.91 16.48
C ASN A 240 15.64 -15.49 15.01
N ILE A 241 14.79 -14.50 14.70
CA ILE A 241 14.78 -13.90 13.36
C ILE A 241 16.03 -13.04 13.16
N THR A 242 16.67 -13.16 12.00
CA THR A 242 17.84 -12.33 11.66
C THR A 242 17.44 -10.87 11.44
N ALA A 243 18.40 -9.95 11.52
CA ALA A 243 18.18 -8.54 11.24
C ALA A 243 17.65 -8.31 9.81
N GLU A 244 18.10 -9.11 8.85
CA GLU A 244 17.63 -9.06 7.47
C GLU A 244 16.17 -9.53 7.36
N GLN A 245 15.84 -10.68 7.95
CA GLN A 245 14.45 -11.18 8.00
C GLN A 245 13.52 -10.17 8.69
N ARG A 246 13.97 -9.59 9.81
CA ARG A 246 13.22 -8.55 10.51
C ARG A 246 12.95 -7.35 9.60
N ARG A 247 13.97 -6.84 8.90
CA ARG A 247 13.83 -5.73 7.95
C ARG A 247 12.81 -6.06 6.87
N LEU A 248 12.92 -7.25 6.29
CA LEU A 248 12.05 -7.71 5.21
C LEU A 248 10.58 -7.84 5.67
N LEU A 249 10.35 -8.37 6.87
CA LEU A 249 9.02 -8.42 7.48
C LEU A 249 8.44 -7.02 7.67
N LEU A 250 9.22 -6.10 8.23
CA LEU A 250 8.76 -4.73 8.53
C LEU A 250 8.33 -3.95 7.28
N VAL A 251 9.10 -4.03 6.18
CA VAL A 251 8.75 -3.31 4.96
C VAL A 251 7.52 -3.90 4.26
N ASN A 252 7.31 -5.22 4.34
CA ASN A 252 6.12 -5.86 3.79
C ASN A 252 4.90 -5.67 4.69
N MET A 253 5.06 -5.64 6.01
CA MET A 253 4.02 -5.22 6.94
C MET A 253 3.58 -3.79 6.67
N GLU A 254 4.51 -2.88 6.40
CA GLU A 254 4.18 -1.51 6.06
C GLU A 254 3.31 -1.42 4.81
N ARG A 255 3.66 -2.12 3.73
CA ARG A 255 2.84 -2.20 2.51
C ARG A 255 1.44 -2.74 2.79
N SER A 256 1.32 -3.67 3.72
CA SER A 256 0.05 -4.29 4.09
C SER A 256 -0.84 -3.38 4.96
N ARG A 257 -0.29 -2.27 5.51
CA ARG A 257 -1.07 -1.25 6.23
C ARG A 257 -1.75 -0.26 5.29
N TRP A 258 -1.18 -0.03 4.10
CA TRP A 258 -1.72 0.97 3.19
C TRP A 258 -3.17 0.66 2.85
N ARG A 259 -4.04 1.62 3.10
CA ARG A 259 -5.47 1.47 2.80
C ARG A 259 -5.73 1.84 1.35
N LEU A 260 -6.05 0.81 0.59
CA LEU A 260 -6.46 0.91 -0.81
C LEU A 260 -7.99 0.93 -0.87
N SER A 261 -8.54 1.40 -1.99
CA SER A 261 -9.98 1.31 -2.24
C SER A 261 -10.45 -0.12 -2.54
N ASP A 262 -9.51 -1.01 -2.88
CA ASP A 262 -9.78 -2.42 -3.17
C ASP A 262 -8.60 -3.32 -2.80
N TYR A 263 -8.88 -4.59 -2.48
CA TYR A 263 -7.86 -5.56 -2.07
C TYR A 263 -8.12 -6.94 -2.68
N PRO A 264 -7.04 -7.70 -3.03
CA PRO A 264 -7.18 -9.05 -3.57
C PRO A 264 -8.04 -9.99 -2.73
N TYR A 265 -7.94 -9.93 -1.40
CA TYR A 265 -8.67 -10.81 -0.48
C TYR A 265 -10.18 -10.54 -0.39
N LEU A 266 -10.67 -9.47 -1.01
CA LEU A 266 -12.10 -9.17 -1.13
C LEU A 266 -12.75 -9.86 -2.32
N HIS A 267 -11.94 -10.48 -3.20
CA HIS A 267 -12.40 -11.10 -4.44
C HIS A 267 -12.12 -12.61 -4.47
N THR A 268 -13.03 -13.37 -5.04
CA THR A 268 -12.83 -14.79 -5.32
C THR A 268 -11.97 -14.98 -6.56
N LYS A 269 -12.15 -14.10 -7.57
CA LYS A 269 -11.45 -14.17 -8.85
C LYS A 269 -10.72 -12.86 -9.15
N TYR A 270 -9.40 -12.93 -9.32
CA TYR A 270 -8.56 -11.76 -9.55
C TYR A 270 -7.20 -12.12 -10.14
N VAL A 271 -6.47 -11.11 -10.58
CA VAL A 271 -5.08 -11.25 -11.07
C VAL A 271 -4.16 -10.37 -10.25
N ILE A 272 -3.05 -10.94 -9.77
CA ILE A 272 -1.97 -10.18 -9.15
C ILE A 272 -0.71 -10.27 -10.02
N VAL A 273 -0.09 -9.15 -10.32
CA VAL A 273 1.27 -9.04 -10.83
C VAL A 273 2.16 -8.58 -9.68
N ASN A 274 2.94 -9.48 -9.10
CA ASN A 274 3.93 -9.10 -8.10
C ASN A 274 5.28 -8.83 -8.79
N ILE A 275 5.67 -7.55 -8.83
CA ILE A 275 6.87 -7.09 -9.53
C ILE A 275 8.14 -7.77 -9.01
N PRO A 276 8.44 -7.82 -7.69
CA PRO A 276 9.61 -8.54 -7.17
C PRO A 276 9.66 -10.02 -7.52
N ALA A 277 8.50 -10.69 -7.53
CA ALA A 277 8.40 -12.10 -7.91
C ALA A 277 8.59 -12.32 -9.43
N LEU A 278 8.53 -11.27 -10.23
CA LEU A 278 8.49 -11.35 -11.69
C LEU A 278 7.44 -12.35 -12.17
N SER A 279 6.31 -12.40 -11.48
CA SER A 279 5.24 -13.38 -11.66
C SER A 279 3.87 -12.75 -11.62
N LEU A 280 2.97 -13.33 -12.40
CA LEU A 280 1.54 -13.10 -12.36
C LEU A 280 0.87 -14.31 -11.73
N PHE A 281 -0.08 -14.07 -10.83
CA PHE A 281 -0.94 -15.05 -10.20
C PHE A 281 -2.38 -14.77 -10.62
N ALA A 282 -3.00 -15.68 -11.35
CA ALA A 282 -4.42 -15.66 -11.67
C ALA A 282 -5.13 -16.59 -10.67
N VAL A 283 -5.95 -16.01 -9.81
CA VAL A 283 -6.59 -16.69 -8.67
C VAL A 283 -8.08 -16.81 -8.91
N ASP A 284 -8.63 -18.01 -8.69
CA ASP A 284 -10.06 -18.30 -8.75
C ASP A 284 -10.41 -19.27 -7.61
N GLY A 285 -10.86 -18.71 -6.48
CA GLY A 285 -10.99 -19.44 -5.22
C GLY A 285 -9.65 -20.04 -4.78
N ASP A 286 -9.62 -21.35 -4.60
CA ASP A 286 -8.41 -22.08 -4.20
C ASP A 286 -7.45 -22.38 -5.39
N LYS A 287 -7.87 -22.09 -6.61
CA LYS A 287 -7.07 -22.36 -7.81
C LYS A 287 -6.14 -21.18 -8.10
N VAL A 288 -4.85 -21.43 -8.11
CA VAL A 288 -3.84 -20.43 -8.44
C VAL A 288 -3.05 -20.89 -9.67
N GLN A 289 -3.13 -20.10 -10.72
CA GLN A 289 -2.32 -20.24 -11.92
C GLN A 289 -1.19 -19.21 -11.90
N GLN A 290 0.04 -19.64 -11.80
CA GLN A 290 1.23 -18.79 -11.82
C GLN A 290 1.90 -18.82 -13.18
N MET A 291 2.35 -17.65 -13.66
CA MET A 291 3.13 -17.52 -14.89
C MET A 291 4.16 -16.39 -14.77
N LYS A 292 5.25 -16.49 -15.52
CA LYS A 292 6.30 -15.47 -15.52
C LYS A 292 5.82 -14.21 -16.23
N VAL A 293 6.35 -13.07 -15.76
CA VAL A 293 6.14 -11.78 -16.44
C VAL A 293 7.46 -11.07 -16.69
N VAL A 294 7.44 -10.14 -17.66
CA VAL A 294 8.47 -9.11 -17.87
C VAL A 294 7.86 -7.80 -17.46
N VAL A 295 8.50 -7.09 -16.56
CA VAL A 295 8.08 -5.78 -16.05
C VAL A 295 8.99 -4.66 -16.53
N GLY A 296 8.66 -3.42 -16.19
CA GLY A 296 9.44 -2.26 -16.56
C GLY A 296 10.89 -2.31 -16.08
N ALA A 297 11.81 -1.83 -16.89
CA ALA A 297 13.21 -1.64 -16.50
C ALA A 297 13.34 -0.53 -15.43
N LEU A 298 14.48 -0.44 -14.73
CA LEU A 298 14.73 0.59 -13.71
C LEU A 298 14.46 2.03 -14.19
N LYS A 299 14.73 2.32 -15.48
CA LYS A 299 14.44 3.64 -16.07
C LYS A 299 12.98 3.82 -16.51
N THR A 300 12.20 2.75 -16.55
CA THR A 300 10.82 2.73 -17.04
C THR A 300 9.97 1.80 -16.19
N LYS A 301 10.06 1.97 -14.87
CA LYS A 301 9.39 1.11 -13.88
C LYS A 301 7.90 0.95 -14.17
N THR A 302 7.38 -0.24 -13.95
CA THR A 302 5.94 -0.49 -13.93
C THR A 302 5.35 0.17 -12.67
N PRO A 303 4.33 1.04 -12.78
CA PRO A 303 3.69 1.64 -11.61
C PRO A 303 2.87 0.60 -10.83
N LEU A 304 2.75 0.83 -9.52
CA LEU A 304 1.85 0.09 -8.65
C LEU A 304 0.45 0.68 -8.80
N LEU A 305 -0.53 -0.17 -9.09
CA LEU A 305 -1.93 0.25 -9.28
C LEU A 305 -2.87 -0.95 -9.18
N HIS A 306 -4.14 -0.67 -8.97
CA HIS A 306 -5.21 -1.65 -9.18
C HIS A 306 -6.27 -1.09 -10.15
N SER A 307 -6.96 -2.00 -10.82
CA SER A 307 -8.01 -1.68 -11.79
C SER A 307 -8.81 -2.94 -12.12
N ASN A 308 -9.80 -2.83 -13.01
CA ASN A 308 -10.54 -3.97 -13.54
C ASN A 308 -10.27 -4.17 -15.02
N PHE A 309 -10.15 -5.43 -15.44
CA PHE A 309 -10.03 -5.75 -16.86
C PHE A 309 -11.29 -5.33 -17.60
N THR A 310 -11.12 -4.64 -18.72
CA THR A 310 -12.23 -4.12 -19.53
C THR A 310 -12.41 -4.88 -20.82
N ARG A 311 -11.31 -5.23 -21.49
CA ARG A 311 -11.36 -5.95 -22.78
C ARG A 311 -10.04 -6.64 -23.11
N MET A 312 -10.12 -7.59 -24.02
CA MET A 312 -8.99 -8.22 -24.71
C MET A 312 -8.99 -7.77 -26.17
N ASP A 313 -7.83 -7.35 -26.70
CA ASP A 313 -7.62 -7.11 -28.12
C ASP A 313 -6.78 -8.25 -28.68
N ILE A 314 -7.29 -8.95 -29.70
CA ILE A 314 -6.68 -10.14 -30.28
C ILE A 314 -6.02 -9.77 -31.61
N ASN A 315 -4.79 -10.23 -31.81
CA ASN A 315 -3.93 -9.92 -32.96
C ASN A 315 -3.86 -8.41 -33.24
N PRO A 316 -3.52 -7.59 -32.22
CA PRO A 316 -3.63 -6.14 -32.27
C PRO A 316 -2.60 -5.49 -33.18
N GLN A 317 -2.94 -4.32 -33.73
CA GLN A 317 -1.93 -3.38 -34.20
C GLN A 317 -1.34 -2.62 -33.00
N TRP A 318 -0.03 -2.32 -33.07
CA TRP A 318 0.63 -1.54 -32.04
C TRP A 318 0.88 -0.09 -32.50
N LEU A 319 0.20 0.83 -31.88
CA LEU A 319 0.52 2.26 -32.02
C LEU A 319 1.73 2.55 -31.13
N ILE A 320 2.86 2.86 -31.77
CA ILE A 320 4.13 3.02 -31.06
C ILE A 320 4.10 4.32 -30.25
N PRO A 321 4.32 4.27 -28.92
CA PRO A 321 4.32 5.43 -28.05
C PRO A 321 5.41 6.45 -28.43
N MET A 322 5.14 7.75 -28.18
CA MET A 322 6.07 8.85 -28.48
C MET A 322 7.43 8.68 -27.81
N SER A 323 7.50 8.13 -26.62
CA SER A 323 8.76 7.83 -25.92
C SER A 323 9.65 6.86 -26.71
N ILE A 324 9.06 5.82 -27.27
CA ILE A 324 9.76 4.83 -28.12
C ILE A 324 10.08 5.42 -29.48
N LEU A 325 9.17 6.24 -30.04
CA LEU A 325 9.45 6.95 -31.29
C LEU A 325 10.69 7.84 -31.17
N LYS A 326 10.78 8.63 -30.10
CA LYS A 326 11.93 9.51 -29.82
C LYS A 326 13.24 8.73 -29.62
N SER A 327 13.20 7.67 -28.84
CA SER A 327 14.42 6.93 -28.45
C SER A 327 14.94 5.98 -29.53
N SER A 328 14.05 5.42 -30.38
CA SER A 328 14.40 4.25 -31.17
C SER A 328 14.01 4.32 -32.65
N VAL A 329 12.94 5.01 -33.03
CA VAL A 329 12.37 4.93 -34.38
C VAL A 329 12.70 6.16 -35.25
N ALA A 330 12.60 7.37 -34.69
CA ALA A 330 12.72 8.63 -35.47
C ALA A 330 14.04 8.76 -36.22
N ARG A 331 15.14 8.22 -35.70
CA ARG A 331 16.44 8.21 -36.35
C ARG A 331 16.50 7.40 -37.66
N PHE A 332 15.52 6.52 -37.87
CA PHE A 332 15.40 5.69 -39.08
C PHE A 332 14.34 6.22 -40.04
N ALA A 333 13.89 7.46 -39.88
CA ALA A 333 12.93 8.09 -40.78
C ALA A 333 13.44 8.03 -42.24
N GLY A 334 12.57 7.70 -43.19
CA GLY A 334 12.91 7.52 -44.62
C GLY A 334 13.56 6.18 -44.96
N ASN A 335 13.96 5.38 -43.99
CA ASN A 335 14.59 4.08 -44.23
C ASN A 335 13.53 2.97 -44.43
N THR A 336 13.12 2.76 -45.67
CA THR A 336 12.11 1.78 -46.07
C THR A 336 12.47 0.36 -45.61
N SER A 337 13.74 -0.03 -45.68
CA SER A 337 14.18 -1.37 -45.23
C SER A 337 14.00 -1.57 -43.72
N TYR A 338 14.23 -0.51 -42.93
CA TYR A 338 13.97 -0.55 -41.48
C TYR A 338 12.49 -0.72 -41.21
N PHE A 339 11.63 0.09 -41.82
CA PHE A 339 10.19 0.03 -41.62
C PHE A 339 9.61 -1.32 -42.06
N ASN A 340 10.00 -1.83 -43.23
CA ASN A 340 9.55 -3.13 -43.72
C ASN A 340 9.97 -4.30 -42.79
N ARG A 341 11.26 -4.29 -42.34
CA ARG A 341 11.77 -5.35 -41.43
C ARG A 341 11.03 -5.38 -40.10
N HIS A 342 10.55 -4.22 -39.61
CA HIS A 342 9.82 -4.12 -38.35
C HIS A 342 8.31 -4.17 -38.55
N HIS A 343 7.81 -4.34 -39.78
CA HIS A 343 6.39 -4.29 -40.11
C HIS A 343 5.75 -2.99 -39.65
N TYR A 344 6.46 -1.85 -39.83
CA TYR A 344 5.97 -0.53 -39.47
C TYR A 344 5.40 0.17 -40.69
N PHE A 345 4.29 0.87 -40.48
CA PHE A 345 3.77 1.87 -41.42
C PHE A 345 3.43 3.15 -40.68
N ILE A 346 3.38 4.25 -41.43
CA ILE A 346 3.02 5.55 -40.87
C ILE A 346 1.69 6.00 -41.44
N ARG A 347 0.84 6.57 -40.59
CA ARG A 347 -0.48 7.02 -40.96
C ARG A 347 -0.72 8.43 -40.40
N ASN A 348 -1.28 9.32 -41.24
CA ASN A 348 -1.75 10.63 -40.80
C ASN A 348 -2.96 10.44 -39.88
N ARG A 349 -2.98 11.12 -38.73
CA ARG A 349 -4.04 10.96 -37.71
C ARG A 349 -5.41 11.47 -38.20
N SER A 350 -5.43 12.60 -38.90
CA SER A 350 -6.66 13.26 -39.32
C SER A 350 -7.29 12.61 -40.55
N THR A 351 -6.47 12.23 -41.54
CA THR A 351 -6.97 11.68 -42.82
C THR A 351 -7.00 10.16 -42.86
N GLY A 352 -6.31 9.47 -41.93
CA GLY A 352 -6.14 8.02 -41.96
C GLY A 352 -5.22 7.51 -43.09
N LYS A 353 -4.74 8.35 -43.97
CA LYS A 353 -3.93 7.94 -45.13
C LYS A 353 -2.55 7.47 -44.72
N VAL A 354 -2.12 6.36 -45.30
CA VAL A 354 -0.75 5.82 -45.12
C VAL A 354 0.22 6.66 -45.93
N VAL A 355 1.37 6.95 -45.35
CA VAL A 355 2.46 7.70 -46.00
C VAL A 355 3.51 6.71 -46.47
N PRO A 356 3.98 6.81 -47.73
CA PRO A 356 5.10 6.02 -48.24
C PRO A 356 6.34 6.19 -47.33
N THR A 357 6.98 5.09 -46.96
CA THR A 357 8.04 5.10 -45.94
C THR A 357 9.28 5.92 -46.35
N ASN A 358 9.57 6.01 -47.65
CA ASN A 358 10.65 6.82 -48.19
C ASN A 358 10.39 8.34 -48.07
N GLN A 359 9.13 8.75 -47.86
CA GLN A 359 8.74 10.16 -47.66
C GLN A 359 8.65 10.57 -46.19
N VAL A 360 8.83 9.61 -45.30
CA VAL A 360 8.73 9.84 -43.85
C VAL A 360 9.94 10.58 -43.33
N THR A 361 9.73 11.69 -42.61
CA THR A 361 10.79 12.45 -41.94
C THR A 361 10.73 12.29 -40.42
N SER A 362 11.83 12.53 -39.71
CA SER A 362 11.86 12.56 -38.24
C SER A 362 10.88 13.60 -37.68
N ALA A 363 10.77 14.75 -38.34
CA ALA A 363 9.81 15.79 -37.96
C ALA A 363 8.37 15.29 -38.04
N MET A 364 8.00 14.55 -39.09
CA MET A 364 6.67 13.91 -39.20
C MET A 364 6.41 12.93 -38.04
N ILE A 365 7.36 12.04 -37.76
CA ILE A 365 7.23 11.06 -36.67
C ILE A 365 7.03 11.76 -35.33
N LEU A 366 7.71 12.87 -35.08
CA LEU A 366 7.73 13.56 -33.78
C LEU A 366 6.66 14.65 -33.64
N SER A 367 6.01 15.05 -34.75
CA SER A 367 5.00 16.13 -34.76
C SER A 367 3.72 15.81 -33.97
N GLY A 368 3.44 14.53 -33.72
CA GLY A 368 2.16 14.11 -33.14
C GLY A 368 0.99 14.03 -34.14
N ASN A 369 1.15 14.59 -35.37
CA ASN A 369 0.15 14.54 -36.44
C ASN A 369 0.10 13.18 -37.16
N TYR A 370 1.12 12.38 -36.97
CA TYR A 370 1.26 11.06 -37.55
C TYR A 370 1.39 10.01 -36.44
N VAL A 371 0.99 8.79 -36.76
CA VAL A 371 1.22 7.62 -35.93
C VAL A 371 2.06 6.61 -36.68
N VAL A 372 3.06 6.07 -36.03
CA VAL A 372 3.77 4.88 -36.49
C VAL A 372 3.06 3.67 -35.88
N VAL A 373 2.69 2.75 -36.72
CA VAL A 373 1.91 1.57 -36.37
C VAL A 373 2.69 0.33 -36.75
N GLN A 374 2.80 -0.64 -35.86
CA GLN A 374 3.25 -1.98 -36.19
C GLN A 374 2.03 -2.84 -36.52
N GLU A 375 2.11 -3.57 -37.63
CA GLU A 375 1.04 -4.47 -38.05
C GLU A 375 0.81 -5.58 -37.02
N GLY A 376 -0.44 -6.09 -36.97
CA GLY A 376 -0.76 -7.31 -36.24
C GLY A 376 -0.05 -8.52 -36.87
N GLY A 377 0.24 -9.54 -36.08
CA GLY A 377 0.86 -10.73 -36.60
C GLY A 377 2.01 -11.27 -35.74
N PRO A 378 2.77 -12.26 -36.23
CA PRO A 378 3.81 -12.96 -35.45
C PRO A 378 4.98 -12.08 -35.03
N TYR A 379 5.21 -10.99 -35.74
CA TYR A 379 6.32 -10.04 -35.50
C TYR A 379 5.94 -8.88 -34.60
N ASN A 380 4.65 -8.75 -34.24
CA ASN A 380 4.18 -7.65 -33.40
C ASN A 380 4.81 -7.71 -31.99
N SER A 381 5.35 -6.58 -31.53
CA SER A 381 5.98 -6.49 -30.22
C SER A 381 5.01 -6.70 -29.05
N LEU A 382 3.71 -6.46 -29.27
CA LEU A 382 2.65 -6.75 -28.31
C LEU A 382 2.19 -8.22 -28.35
N GLY A 383 2.77 -9.03 -29.25
CA GLY A 383 2.34 -10.40 -29.47
C GLY A 383 0.92 -10.48 -30.04
N ARG A 384 0.19 -11.51 -29.67
CA ARG A 384 -1.12 -11.88 -30.26
C ARG A 384 -2.32 -11.42 -29.43
N ILE A 385 -2.12 -10.92 -28.19
CA ILE A 385 -3.23 -10.51 -27.34
C ILE A 385 -2.78 -9.43 -26.35
N ILE A 386 -3.67 -8.46 -26.11
CA ILE A 386 -3.56 -7.43 -25.09
C ILE A 386 -4.75 -7.57 -24.13
N PHE A 387 -4.48 -7.44 -22.83
CA PHE A 387 -5.48 -7.35 -21.77
C PHE A 387 -5.50 -5.92 -21.25
N ARG A 388 -6.61 -5.21 -21.46
CA ARG A 388 -6.75 -3.80 -21.12
C ARG A 388 -7.54 -3.63 -19.85
N PHE A 389 -7.09 -2.68 -19.04
CA PHE A 389 -7.73 -2.17 -17.85
C PHE A 389 -7.55 -0.65 -17.78
N ASN A 390 -8.45 0.04 -17.09
CA ASN A 390 -8.42 1.50 -17.03
C ASN A 390 -7.27 1.98 -16.13
N ASN A 391 -6.45 2.88 -16.64
CA ASN A 391 -5.41 3.58 -15.89
C ASN A 391 -4.90 4.78 -16.67
N ASP A 392 -4.30 5.75 -15.96
CA ASP A 392 -3.78 6.99 -16.55
C ASP A 392 -2.34 6.85 -17.09
N TYR A 393 -1.73 5.67 -16.99
CA TYR A 393 -0.31 5.42 -17.29
C TYR A 393 -0.09 4.70 -18.62
N SER A 394 -1.17 4.37 -19.33
CA SER A 394 -1.12 3.57 -20.56
C SER A 394 -0.45 2.19 -20.36
N ILE A 395 -0.65 1.60 -19.19
CA ILE A 395 -0.15 0.27 -18.84
C ILE A 395 -1.22 -0.78 -19.18
N TYR A 396 -0.77 -1.90 -19.72
CA TYR A 396 -1.60 -3.07 -20.00
C TYR A 396 -0.76 -4.36 -19.90
N LEU A 397 -1.42 -5.49 -19.76
CA LEU A 397 -0.80 -6.80 -19.88
C LEU A 397 -0.86 -7.23 -21.34
N HIS A 398 0.19 -7.89 -21.85
CA HIS A 398 0.19 -8.32 -23.25
C HIS A 398 1.14 -9.51 -23.49
N ASP A 399 0.95 -10.15 -24.62
CA ASP A 399 1.84 -11.16 -25.16
C ASP A 399 3.15 -10.52 -25.69
N THR A 400 4.04 -11.31 -26.24
CA THR A 400 5.27 -10.83 -26.88
C THR A 400 5.73 -11.79 -27.96
N ASN A 401 6.30 -11.26 -29.04
CA ASN A 401 7.00 -12.05 -30.06
C ASN A 401 8.35 -12.57 -29.54
N SER A 402 8.89 -11.99 -28.49
CA SER A 402 10.23 -12.31 -27.94
C SER A 402 10.14 -13.30 -26.78
N ARG A 403 9.64 -14.50 -27.03
CA ARG A 403 9.37 -15.54 -26.00
C ARG A 403 10.62 -15.93 -25.18
N GLY A 404 11.82 -15.80 -25.75
CA GLY A 404 13.08 -16.10 -25.09
C GLY A 404 13.36 -15.28 -23.82
N VAL A 405 12.69 -14.12 -23.65
CA VAL A 405 12.85 -13.27 -22.47
C VAL A 405 12.41 -13.94 -21.17
N PHE A 406 11.46 -14.87 -21.22
CA PHE A 406 10.97 -15.61 -20.04
C PHE A 406 11.95 -16.64 -19.50
N ARG A 407 13.03 -16.95 -20.22
CA ARG A 407 14.13 -17.82 -19.75
C ARG A 407 15.16 -17.05 -18.93
N LYS A 408 15.12 -15.70 -18.98
CA LYS A 408 16.02 -14.85 -18.20
C LYS A 408 15.57 -14.81 -16.75
N GLU A 409 16.52 -14.71 -15.82
CA GLU A 409 16.27 -14.46 -14.42
C GLU A 409 15.83 -13.00 -14.22
N ASP A 410 16.63 -12.05 -14.70
CA ASP A 410 16.23 -10.64 -14.73
C ASP A 410 15.26 -10.39 -15.89
N ARG A 411 14.05 -10.03 -15.54
CA ARG A 411 12.97 -9.70 -16.47
C ARG A 411 12.45 -8.28 -16.30
N CYS A 412 13.26 -7.38 -15.72
CA CYS A 412 12.99 -5.94 -15.65
C CYS A 412 13.43 -5.25 -16.95
N LEU A 413 12.72 -5.49 -18.06
CA LEU A 413 13.18 -5.17 -19.42
C LEU A 413 12.20 -4.33 -20.25
N SER A 414 10.93 -4.15 -19.80
CA SER A 414 9.91 -3.45 -20.58
C SER A 414 9.96 -1.94 -20.40
N HIS A 415 9.14 -1.22 -21.17
CA HIS A 415 8.92 0.23 -21.02
C HIS A 415 7.77 0.56 -20.06
N GLY A 416 7.41 -0.37 -19.16
CA GLY A 416 6.38 -0.19 -18.15
C GLY A 416 5.23 -1.19 -18.26
N CYS A 417 4.81 -1.56 -19.48
CA CYS A 417 3.78 -2.60 -19.67
C CYS A 417 4.30 -3.97 -19.24
N VAL A 418 3.37 -4.88 -18.90
CA VAL A 418 3.68 -6.21 -18.39
C VAL A 418 3.52 -7.25 -19.50
N ARG A 419 4.62 -7.93 -19.88
CA ARG A 419 4.58 -9.06 -20.81
C ARG A 419 4.26 -10.34 -20.05
N VAL A 420 3.36 -11.16 -20.58
CA VAL A 420 2.86 -12.38 -19.94
C VAL A 420 3.36 -13.62 -20.66
N GLU A 421 3.85 -14.62 -19.92
CA GLU A 421 4.41 -15.84 -20.50
C GLU A 421 3.34 -16.70 -21.19
N ASN A 422 2.16 -16.90 -20.56
CA ASN A 422 1.09 -17.74 -21.06
C ASN A 422 -0.21 -16.93 -21.29
N PRO A 423 -0.21 -16.04 -22.31
CA PRO A 423 -1.33 -15.11 -22.50
C PRO A 423 -2.62 -15.81 -22.93
N PHE A 424 -2.54 -16.94 -23.62
CA PHE A 424 -3.73 -17.73 -23.97
C PHE A 424 -4.39 -18.32 -22.71
N ASP A 425 -3.60 -18.85 -21.77
CA ASP A 425 -4.13 -19.39 -20.51
C ASP A 425 -4.78 -18.30 -19.66
N LEU A 426 -4.20 -17.09 -19.66
CA LEU A 426 -4.82 -15.93 -19.02
C LEU A 426 -6.16 -15.55 -19.68
N ALA A 427 -6.26 -15.65 -21.01
CA ALA A 427 -7.54 -15.42 -21.69
C ALA A 427 -8.59 -16.49 -21.34
N VAL A 428 -8.18 -17.76 -21.24
CA VAL A 428 -9.04 -18.86 -20.78
C VAL A 428 -9.54 -18.61 -19.36
N PHE A 429 -8.66 -18.18 -18.46
CA PHE A 429 -9.01 -17.80 -17.10
C PHE A 429 -10.09 -16.71 -17.06
N MET A 430 -10.01 -15.69 -17.92
CA MET A 430 -10.97 -14.59 -17.98
C MET A 430 -12.33 -14.98 -18.57
N LEU A 431 -12.43 -16.11 -19.24
CA LEU A 431 -13.63 -16.54 -19.99
C LEU A 431 -14.37 -17.72 -19.37
N ASP A 432 -14.01 -18.14 -18.16
CA ASP A 432 -14.64 -19.28 -17.44
C ASP A 432 -14.82 -20.52 -18.30
N ASN A 433 -13.80 -20.86 -19.09
CA ASN A 433 -13.83 -22.04 -19.97
C ASN A 433 -14.96 -22.05 -21.03
N ASN A 434 -15.44 -20.88 -21.45
CA ASN A 434 -16.38 -20.78 -22.58
C ASN A 434 -15.73 -21.30 -23.88
N LYS A 435 -15.91 -22.61 -24.14
CA LYS A 435 -15.20 -23.35 -25.22
C LYS A 435 -15.39 -22.72 -26.59
N SER A 436 -16.56 -22.22 -26.88
CA SER A 436 -16.89 -21.61 -28.20
C SER A 436 -16.02 -20.36 -28.44
N VAL A 437 -15.98 -19.47 -27.45
CA VAL A 437 -15.21 -18.22 -27.55
C VAL A 437 -13.72 -18.47 -27.49
N ILE A 438 -13.28 -19.39 -26.63
CA ILE A 438 -11.87 -19.77 -26.50
C ILE A 438 -11.31 -20.31 -27.81
N GLY A 439 -12.06 -21.17 -28.50
CA GLY A 439 -11.66 -21.69 -29.82
C GLY A 439 -11.47 -20.57 -30.85
N ARG A 440 -12.38 -19.59 -30.89
CA ARG A 440 -12.28 -18.43 -31.79
C ARG A 440 -11.08 -17.53 -31.43
N ILE A 441 -10.80 -17.30 -30.14
CA ILE A 441 -9.63 -16.54 -29.70
C ILE A 441 -8.36 -17.26 -30.13
N LYS A 442 -8.25 -18.58 -29.86
CA LYS A 442 -7.10 -19.39 -30.28
C LYS A 442 -6.88 -19.27 -31.78
N TYR A 443 -7.93 -19.44 -32.56
CA TYR A 443 -7.91 -19.26 -34.02
C TYR A 443 -7.36 -17.86 -34.38
N SER A 444 -7.94 -16.81 -33.83
CA SER A 444 -7.56 -15.41 -34.14
C SER A 444 -6.11 -15.08 -33.72
N MET A 445 -5.58 -15.70 -32.66
CA MET A 445 -4.19 -15.55 -32.25
C MET A 445 -3.20 -16.26 -33.18
N THR A 446 -3.62 -17.30 -33.89
CA THR A 446 -2.75 -18.11 -34.74
C THR A 446 -2.81 -17.76 -36.22
N VAL A 447 -3.87 -17.11 -36.65
CA VAL A 447 -4.04 -16.73 -38.05
C VAL A 447 -2.99 -15.71 -38.48
N ASP A 448 -2.35 -16.01 -39.60
CA ASP A 448 -1.52 -15.06 -40.32
C ASP A 448 -2.34 -14.33 -41.37
N SER A 449 -2.14 -13.05 -41.56
CA SER A 449 -2.84 -12.24 -42.58
C SER A 449 -2.63 -12.75 -44.03
N VAL A 450 -1.58 -13.56 -44.25
CA VAL A 450 -1.19 -14.10 -45.56
C VAL A 450 -2.04 -15.28 -46.01
N THR A 451 -2.73 -15.96 -45.11
CA THR A 451 -3.40 -17.27 -45.42
C THR A 451 -4.91 -17.18 -45.68
N GLY A 452 -5.50 -16.00 -45.80
CA GLY A 452 -6.94 -15.82 -46.06
C GLY A 452 -7.82 -16.37 -44.92
N PRO A 453 -7.87 -15.68 -43.75
CA PRO A 453 -8.57 -16.18 -42.60
C PRO A 453 -10.10 -16.27 -42.81
N ASP A 454 -10.73 -17.29 -42.21
CA ASP A 454 -12.17 -17.38 -42.09
C ASP A 454 -12.71 -16.23 -41.21
N LYS A 455 -13.28 -15.22 -41.88
CA LYS A 455 -13.76 -13.99 -41.23
C LYS A 455 -14.83 -14.26 -40.16
N ASN A 456 -15.57 -15.35 -40.26
CA ASN A 456 -16.65 -15.71 -39.33
C ASN A 456 -16.07 -16.22 -37.98
N LYS A 457 -14.83 -16.71 -37.99
CA LYS A 457 -14.11 -17.17 -36.78
C LYS A 457 -13.27 -16.09 -36.12
N LEU A 458 -13.02 -14.98 -36.82
CA LEU A 458 -12.16 -13.93 -36.28
C LEU A 458 -12.82 -13.16 -35.13
N ILE A 459 -12.03 -12.89 -34.10
CA ILE A 459 -12.32 -11.93 -33.03
C ILE A 459 -11.15 -10.96 -32.94
N HIS A 460 -11.42 -9.67 -33.13
CA HIS A 460 -10.39 -8.63 -33.02
C HIS A 460 -10.38 -7.98 -31.63
N SER A 461 -11.54 -7.91 -31.00
CA SER A 461 -11.68 -7.36 -29.66
C SER A 461 -12.86 -7.99 -28.95
N MET A 462 -12.74 -8.15 -27.63
CA MET A 462 -13.80 -8.70 -26.79
C MET A 462 -13.80 -8.00 -25.44
N LYS A 463 -14.98 -7.61 -24.96
CA LYS A 463 -15.15 -7.13 -23.59
C LYS A 463 -14.96 -8.29 -22.60
N VAL A 464 -14.30 -8.02 -21.48
CA VAL A 464 -14.32 -8.89 -20.32
C VAL A 464 -15.63 -8.62 -19.59
N MET A 465 -16.51 -9.62 -19.58
CA MET A 465 -17.88 -9.47 -19.05
C MET A 465 -17.95 -9.60 -17.53
N GLN A 466 -16.94 -10.21 -16.94
CA GLN A 466 -16.81 -10.37 -15.48
C GLN A 466 -16.02 -9.22 -14.90
N ASP A 467 -16.34 -8.89 -13.67
CA ASP A 467 -15.53 -7.95 -12.87
C ASP A 467 -14.32 -8.70 -12.32
N ILE A 468 -13.22 -8.70 -13.07
CA ILE A 468 -11.96 -9.33 -12.69
C ILE A 468 -10.96 -8.24 -12.40
N PRO A 469 -10.64 -7.99 -11.12
CA PRO A 469 -9.65 -6.99 -10.76
C PRO A 469 -8.23 -7.46 -11.07
N VAL A 470 -7.38 -6.49 -11.39
CA VAL A 470 -5.94 -6.64 -11.56
C VAL A 470 -5.22 -5.75 -10.56
N PHE A 471 -4.28 -6.34 -9.83
CA PHE A 471 -3.44 -5.66 -8.86
C PHE A 471 -1.99 -5.76 -9.31
N ILE A 472 -1.33 -4.63 -9.54
CA ILE A 472 0.12 -4.58 -9.78
C ILE A 472 0.76 -4.12 -8.48
N VAL A 473 1.41 -5.05 -7.78
CA VAL A 473 1.91 -4.89 -6.41
C VAL A 473 3.41 -5.08 -6.32
N TYR A 474 3.96 -4.71 -5.17
CA TYR A 474 5.38 -4.85 -4.89
C TYR A 474 5.60 -5.47 -3.50
N TYR A 475 5.58 -6.78 -3.41
CA TYR A 475 5.87 -7.51 -2.19
C TYR A 475 7.15 -8.34 -2.36
N THR A 476 8.15 -8.07 -1.54
CA THR A 476 9.41 -8.83 -1.49
C THR A 476 9.34 -10.07 -0.59
N LEU A 477 8.27 -10.17 0.21
CA LEU A 477 7.78 -11.42 0.81
C LEU A 477 6.37 -11.64 0.31
N TYR A 478 6.11 -12.77 -0.33
CA TYR A 478 4.79 -13.08 -0.86
C TYR A 478 4.60 -14.59 -0.98
N PRO A 479 3.39 -15.12 -0.77
CA PRO A 479 3.13 -16.54 -0.95
C PRO A 479 3.41 -16.99 -2.39
N ASN A 480 4.09 -18.13 -2.53
CA ASN A 480 4.23 -18.84 -3.78
C ASN A 480 2.92 -19.60 -4.12
N ARG A 481 2.94 -20.37 -5.21
CA ARG A 481 1.77 -21.15 -5.66
C ARG A 481 1.27 -22.17 -4.61
N GLN A 482 2.15 -22.64 -3.73
CA GLN A 482 1.85 -23.59 -2.65
C GLN A 482 1.33 -22.86 -1.38
N GLY A 483 1.29 -21.54 -1.38
CA GLY A 483 0.94 -20.72 -0.21
C GLY A 483 2.10 -20.53 0.78
N GLU A 484 3.31 -20.99 0.46
CA GLU A 484 4.50 -20.80 1.27
C GLU A 484 5.08 -19.41 1.04
N LEU A 485 5.47 -18.73 2.13
CA LEU A 485 6.04 -17.40 2.05
C LEU A 485 7.47 -17.46 1.46
N GLU A 486 7.64 -16.84 0.31
CA GLU A 486 8.89 -16.79 -0.44
C GLU A 486 9.47 -15.37 -0.46
N GLN A 487 10.80 -15.29 -0.41
CA GLN A 487 11.54 -14.03 -0.51
C GLN A 487 11.93 -13.74 -1.95
N TYR A 488 11.67 -12.52 -2.41
CA TYR A 488 11.99 -12.04 -3.75
C TYR A 488 12.94 -10.85 -3.69
N GLN A 489 13.71 -10.67 -4.76
CA GLN A 489 14.66 -9.58 -4.87
C GLN A 489 13.97 -8.22 -4.93
N ASP A 490 14.51 -7.21 -4.24
CA ASP A 490 14.06 -5.80 -4.30
C ASP A 490 14.53 -5.13 -5.61
N VAL A 491 13.92 -5.52 -6.74
CA VAL A 491 14.36 -5.15 -8.11
C VAL A 491 14.31 -3.66 -8.40
N TYR A 492 13.49 -2.89 -7.68
CA TYR A 492 13.39 -1.42 -7.83
C TYR A 492 13.97 -0.64 -6.65
N GLY A 493 14.46 -1.32 -5.61
CA GLY A 493 15.03 -0.70 -4.42
C GLY A 493 14.00 -0.09 -3.47
N TYR A 494 12.72 -0.47 -3.57
CA TYR A 494 11.64 0.13 -2.77
C TYR A 494 11.69 -0.27 -1.29
N ASP A 495 12.24 -1.44 -0.95
CA ASP A 495 12.42 -1.85 0.45
C ASP A 495 13.37 -0.93 1.21
N GLN A 496 14.46 -0.53 0.55
CA GLN A 496 15.43 0.38 1.16
C GLN A 496 14.80 1.74 1.48
N ILE A 497 13.95 2.21 0.57
CA ILE A 497 13.27 3.49 0.70
C ILE A 497 12.25 3.45 1.84
N ILE A 498 11.37 2.44 1.87
CA ILE A 498 10.41 2.25 2.95
C ILE A 498 11.13 2.13 4.29
N TYR A 499 12.16 1.26 4.36
CA TYR A 499 12.89 1.04 5.59
C TYR A 499 13.58 2.30 6.11
N LYS A 500 14.11 3.15 5.23
CA LYS A 500 14.70 4.46 5.61
C LYS A 500 13.67 5.34 6.35
N HIS A 501 12.43 5.38 5.88
CA HIS A 501 11.37 6.15 6.53
C HIS A 501 10.90 5.49 7.84
N LEU A 502 10.79 4.15 7.89
CA LEU A 502 10.42 3.42 9.10
C LEU A 502 11.42 3.60 10.25
N LYS A 503 12.70 3.84 9.95
CA LYS A 503 13.73 4.11 10.99
C LYS A 503 13.36 5.27 11.92
N ASN A 504 12.58 6.23 11.47
CA ASN A 504 12.09 7.33 12.31
C ASN A 504 11.25 6.84 13.50
N TYR A 505 10.70 5.64 13.44
CA TYR A 505 9.87 5.01 14.47
C TYR A 505 10.59 3.88 15.23
N MET A 506 11.82 3.51 14.82
CA MET A 506 12.54 2.35 15.39
C MET A 506 13.60 2.72 16.43
N PHE A 507 14.27 3.87 16.27
CA PHE A 507 15.45 4.24 17.09
C PHE A 507 15.28 5.58 17.78
#